data_f51b8069be32111dc21ee607a87f2505
#
_entry.id   f51b8069be32111dc21ee607a87f2505
#
_cell.length_a   1.000
_cell.length_b   1.000
_cell.length_c   1.000
_cell.angle_alpha   90.00
_cell.angle_beta   90.00
_cell.angle_gamma   90.00
#
_symmetry.space_group_name_H-M   'P 1'
#
loop_
_entity.id
_entity.type
_entity.pdbx_description
1 polymer ?
#
loop_
_entity_poly.entity_id
_entity_poly.type
_entity_poly.pdbx_seq_one_letter_code
_entity_poly.pdbx_strand_id
1 'polypeptide(L)'
;QTKSLNVYNIPPMIIEDFPRFKYRGMMLDVSRHFMPVDFVKRYIDIIAMHKMNKFHWHLTDDQGWRIEIKKYPKLTEIGSKRTETLKGHARFAGSNPKFDGIPHEGFYTQDEIKDIVKYANERFVDVIPEIDMPGHTSALIAAYPEFGTSTEKVDVKKIWGVHEEILKPTDDTFKFIEDIVLELKELFPSSYFHVGGDEAKKIQWENSEEIQKLMADLEIEEEDSLQSYFIGRVEKILSENGKKLIGWDEIIEGGLNENAIVMSWRGEEGGIIAAKAGNQAIMSPNSHLYFDYYQAKTGEPIAIGGFTPLDKVYSYEPVPKGLDINEASRIMGAQGNVWTEYIKTPEKVEYMSVPRMTALSEVVWSKRKVRDFSEFKKRLNFYRFFLDKEKVNYRKTDLSK
;
A
#
# COMPACT_ATOMS: atom_id res chain seq x y z
N GLN A 1 44.47 35.48 9.81
CA GLN A 1 43.10 35.48 10.35
C GLN A 1 42.81 34.09 10.90
N THR A 2 42.90 33.96 12.22
CA THR A 2 42.51 32.74 12.95
C THR A 2 41.00 32.57 12.86
N LYS A 3 40.52 31.53 12.12
CA LYS A 3 39.13 31.08 12.20
C LYS A 3 38.83 30.68 13.64
N SER A 4 37.94 31.41 14.31
CA SER A 4 37.43 31.01 15.61
C SER A 4 36.71 29.67 15.47
N LEU A 5 37.23 28.63 16.06
CA LEU A 5 36.53 27.36 16.23
C LEU A 5 35.34 27.62 17.18
N ASN A 6 34.13 27.53 16.65
CA ASN A 6 32.95 27.52 17.51
C ASN A 6 32.96 26.23 18.32
N VAL A 7 33.28 26.33 19.59
CA VAL A 7 33.23 25.22 20.53
C VAL A 7 31.79 25.13 21.07
N TYR A 8 31.10 24.04 20.74
CA TYR A 8 29.78 23.74 21.28
C TYR A 8 29.91 22.86 22.52
N ASN A 9 29.42 23.33 23.65
CA ASN A 9 29.35 22.54 24.87
C ASN A 9 28.09 21.69 24.86
N ILE A 10 28.23 20.36 24.80
CA ILE A 10 27.14 19.41 24.97
C ILE A 10 27.17 18.90 26.41
N PRO A 11 26.18 19.21 27.25
CA PRO A 11 26.11 18.70 28.60
C PRO A 11 25.96 17.18 28.59
N PRO A 12 26.50 16.48 29.63
CA PRO A 12 26.27 15.05 29.77
C PRO A 12 24.75 14.78 29.91
N MET A 13 24.25 13.81 29.14
CA MET A 13 22.82 13.46 29.14
C MET A 13 22.66 11.96 28.93
N ILE A 14 21.55 11.42 29.43
CA ILE A 14 21.08 10.07 29.14
C ILE A 14 19.95 10.20 28.11
N ILE A 15 20.08 9.50 26.99
CA ILE A 15 19.07 9.47 25.93
C ILE A 15 18.47 8.05 25.87
N GLU A 16 17.19 7.95 26.15
CA GLU A 16 16.39 6.74 25.91
C GLU A 16 15.44 6.99 24.75
N ASP A 17 15.79 6.50 23.57
CA ASP A 17 14.99 6.70 22.34
C ASP A 17 14.92 5.40 21.55
N PHE A 18 13.70 4.84 21.46
CA PHE A 18 13.39 3.62 20.71
C PHE A 18 11.96 3.66 20.18
N PRO A 19 11.69 2.98 19.05
CA PRO A 19 10.36 3.01 18.44
C PRO A 19 9.32 2.28 19.32
N ARG A 20 8.12 2.84 19.39
CA ARG A 20 6.98 2.22 20.04
C ARG A 20 6.49 1.00 19.27
N PHE A 21 6.49 1.07 17.92
CA PHE A 21 6.02 0.03 17.05
C PHE A 21 7.12 -0.53 16.16
N LYS A 22 7.08 -1.85 15.92
CA LYS A 22 8.03 -2.56 15.04
C LYS A 22 7.74 -2.27 13.56
N TYR A 23 6.45 -2.14 13.18
CA TYR A 23 6.01 -1.80 11.84
C TYR A 23 5.71 -0.30 11.76
N ARG A 24 6.43 0.42 10.90
CA ARG A 24 6.26 1.85 10.65
C ARG A 24 6.32 2.04 9.15
N GLY A 25 5.14 1.99 8.50
CA GLY A 25 5.01 1.81 7.07
C GLY A 25 4.56 3.05 6.29
N MET A 26 5.01 3.09 5.04
CA MET A 26 4.43 3.93 3.99
C MET A 26 4.20 3.07 2.75
N MET A 27 3.03 3.20 2.15
CA MET A 27 2.70 2.60 0.87
C MET A 27 2.81 3.63 -0.25
N LEU A 28 3.23 3.18 -1.42
CA LEU A 28 3.15 3.91 -2.67
C LEU A 28 2.55 3.03 -3.76
N ASP A 29 1.44 3.50 -4.31
CA ASP A 29 0.85 2.95 -5.53
C ASP A 29 1.64 3.43 -6.75
N VAL A 30 2.17 2.49 -7.51
CA VAL A 30 2.84 2.75 -8.80
C VAL A 30 2.06 2.16 -9.97
N SER A 31 0.91 1.53 -9.70
CA SER A 31 0.06 0.93 -10.70
C SER A 31 -0.81 1.98 -11.42
N ARG A 32 -1.55 2.80 -10.67
CA ARG A 32 -2.41 3.83 -11.27
C ARG A 32 -1.60 4.88 -12.01
N HIS A 33 -0.49 5.34 -11.41
CA HIS A 33 0.52 6.14 -12.13
C HIS A 33 1.92 5.61 -11.82
N PHE A 34 2.62 5.20 -12.88
CA PHE A 34 3.98 4.69 -12.77
C PHE A 34 4.95 5.77 -12.28
N MET A 35 5.81 5.40 -11.34
CA MET A 35 6.83 6.26 -10.78
C MET A 35 8.23 5.74 -11.17
N PRO A 36 9.14 6.60 -11.69
CA PRO A 36 10.46 6.14 -12.14
C PRO A 36 11.34 5.67 -10.97
N VAL A 37 12.31 4.81 -11.27
CA VAL A 37 13.26 4.21 -10.32
C VAL A 37 13.90 5.24 -9.40
N ASP A 38 14.38 6.36 -9.97
CA ASP A 38 15.03 7.42 -9.19
C ASP A 38 14.09 8.03 -8.17
N PHE A 39 12.80 8.16 -8.51
CA PHE A 39 11.82 8.66 -7.55
C PHE A 39 11.49 7.64 -6.48
N VAL A 40 11.37 6.35 -6.81
CA VAL A 40 11.16 5.30 -5.79
C VAL A 40 12.30 5.32 -4.78
N LYS A 41 13.56 5.42 -5.22
CA LYS A 41 14.71 5.59 -4.34
C LYS A 41 14.62 6.85 -3.49
N ARG A 42 14.23 7.97 -4.08
CA ARG A 42 14.00 9.21 -3.34
C ARG A 42 12.89 9.09 -2.30
N TYR A 43 11.81 8.37 -2.62
CA TYR A 43 10.74 8.12 -1.65
C TYR A 43 11.22 7.27 -0.48
N ILE A 44 12.08 6.28 -0.75
CA ILE A 44 12.77 5.49 0.29
C ILE A 44 13.66 6.39 1.17
N ASP A 45 14.37 7.37 0.61
CA ASP A 45 15.13 8.34 1.40
C ASP A 45 14.22 9.15 2.34
N ILE A 46 13.07 9.60 1.83
CA ILE A 46 12.08 10.32 2.65
C ILE A 46 11.53 9.41 3.76
N ILE A 47 11.19 8.17 3.46
CA ILE A 47 10.76 7.15 4.45
C ILE A 47 11.82 6.98 5.55
N ALA A 48 13.07 6.74 5.16
CA ALA A 48 14.19 6.53 6.08
C ALA A 48 14.47 7.77 6.94
N MET A 49 14.43 8.98 6.36
CA MET A 49 14.61 10.25 7.07
C MET A 49 13.56 10.45 8.18
N HIS A 50 12.38 9.85 8.03
CA HIS A 50 11.29 9.85 9.01
C HIS A 50 11.35 8.68 9.99
N LYS A 51 12.44 7.90 10.03
CA LYS A 51 12.58 6.68 10.86
C LYS A 51 11.48 5.63 10.61
N MET A 52 10.84 5.69 9.46
CA MET A 52 9.97 4.62 8.98
C MET A 52 10.84 3.48 8.45
N ASN A 53 10.37 2.23 8.56
CA ASN A 53 11.19 1.06 8.22
C ASN A 53 10.51 0.04 7.31
N LYS A 54 9.33 0.36 6.80
CA LYS A 54 8.60 -0.46 5.85
C LYS A 54 8.16 0.37 4.66
N PHE A 55 8.53 -0.08 3.47
CA PHE A 55 8.03 0.43 2.21
C PHE A 55 7.13 -0.62 1.58
N HIS A 56 5.83 -0.41 1.63
CA HIS A 56 4.82 -1.23 0.97
C HIS A 56 4.69 -0.73 -0.47
N TRP A 57 5.04 -1.57 -1.43
CA TRP A 57 5.11 -1.23 -2.84
C TRP A 57 3.96 -1.90 -3.59
N HIS A 58 2.92 -1.11 -3.88
CA HIS A 58 1.74 -1.58 -4.62
C HIS A 58 2.04 -1.60 -6.12
N LEU A 59 2.38 -2.79 -6.61
CA LEU A 59 2.98 -3.01 -7.94
C LEU A 59 1.96 -3.37 -9.01
N THR A 60 0.76 -3.80 -8.64
CA THR A 60 -0.25 -4.29 -9.60
C THR A 60 -1.65 -3.86 -9.22
N ASP A 61 -2.45 -3.52 -10.24
CA ASP A 61 -3.83 -3.15 -10.11
C ASP A 61 -4.52 -3.20 -11.49
N ASP A 62 -5.79 -2.88 -11.58
CA ASP A 62 -6.59 -2.86 -12.82
C ASP A 62 -5.99 -2.00 -13.94
N GLN A 63 -5.25 -0.92 -13.56
CA GLN A 63 -4.72 0.07 -14.50
C GLN A 63 -3.26 -0.17 -14.87
N GLY A 64 -2.63 -1.20 -14.30
CA GLY A 64 -1.27 -1.54 -14.70
C GLY A 64 -0.60 -2.62 -13.86
N TRP A 65 0.17 -3.45 -14.52
CA TRP A 65 1.12 -4.39 -13.94
C TRP A 65 2.53 -3.82 -14.05
N ARG A 66 3.26 -3.64 -12.94
CA ARG A 66 4.49 -2.84 -12.92
C ARG A 66 5.77 -3.61 -12.61
N ILE A 67 5.73 -4.94 -12.57
CA ILE A 67 6.90 -5.76 -12.24
C ILE A 67 7.15 -6.85 -13.28
N GLU A 68 8.40 -6.97 -13.73
CA GLU A 68 8.82 -8.02 -14.67
C GLU A 68 8.73 -9.41 -14.03
N ILE A 69 7.98 -10.30 -14.69
CA ILE A 69 7.96 -11.74 -14.42
C ILE A 69 8.44 -12.44 -15.69
N LYS A 70 9.65 -13.00 -15.65
CA LYS A 70 10.30 -13.56 -16.86
C LYS A 70 9.54 -14.73 -17.44
N LYS A 71 8.91 -15.54 -16.59
CA LYS A 71 8.07 -16.66 -17.02
C LYS A 71 6.80 -16.20 -17.72
N TYR A 72 6.31 -15.00 -17.40
CA TYR A 72 5.06 -14.46 -17.91
C TYR A 72 5.25 -13.07 -18.53
N PRO A 73 5.94 -12.96 -19.69
CA PRO A 73 6.36 -11.68 -20.26
C PRO A 73 5.19 -10.77 -20.69
N LYS A 74 4.02 -11.34 -21.05
CA LYS A 74 2.84 -10.54 -21.41
C LYS A 74 2.34 -9.67 -20.26
N LEU A 75 2.64 -10.00 -18.99
CA LEU A 75 2.29 -9.14 -17.85
C LEU A 75 2.86 -7.73 -18.01
N THR A 76 4.06 -7.59 -18.54
CA THR A 76 4.68 -6.30 -18.83
C THR A 76 4.51 -5.85 -20.28
N GLU A 77 4.42 -6.75 -21.25
CA GLU A 77 4.18 -6.41 -22.65
C GLU A 77 2.78 -5.80 -22.89
N ILE A 78 1.77 -6.31 -22.19
CA ILE A 78 0.35 -5.92 -22.29
C ILE A 78 -0.11 -5.22 -21.02
N GLY A 79 0.03 -5.88 -19.86
CA GLY A 79 -0.52 -5.41 -18.59
C GLY A 79 0.09 -4.10 -18.09
N SER A 80 1.29 -3.72 -18.54
CA SER A 80 1.93 -2.46 -18.13
C SER A 80 1.44 -1.22 -18.90
N LYS A 81 0.51 -1.37 -19.86
CA LYS A 81 0.19 -0.34 -20.84
C LYS A 81 -1.31 -0.06 -20.90
N ARG A 82 -1.68 1.20 -20.90
CA ARG A 82 -3.03 1.67 -21.26
C ARG A 82 -2.94 2.81 -22.27
N THR A 83 -3.94 2.90 -23.18
CA THR A 83 -3.89 3.84 -24.30
C THR A 83 -4.14 5.29 -23.91
N GLU A 84 -4.79 5.52 -22.78
CA GLU A 84 -5.17 6.84 -22.27
C GLU A 84 -5.65 6.71 -20.82
N THR A 85 -5.84 7.84 -20.14
CA THR A 85 -6.29 7.88 -18.74
C THR A 85 -7.49 8.80 -18.60
N LEU A 86 -8.39 8.49 -17.67
CA LEU A 86 -9.54 9.33 -17.33
C LEU A 86 -9.11 10.76 -17.03
N LYS A 87 -9.77 11.74 -17.67
CA LYS A 87 -9.58 13.17 -17.43
C LYS A 87 -10.60 13.69 -16.43
N GLY A 88 -10.12 14.33 -15.38
CA GLY A 88 -10.98 14.84 -14.32
C GLY A 88 -11.25 13.80 -13.24
N HIS A 89 -12.32 14.00 -12.48
CA HIS A 89 -12.65 13.14 -11.33
C HIS A 89 -13.67 12.07 -11.72
N ALA A 90 -13.41 10.79 -11.38
CA ALA A 90 -14.25 9.63 -11.74
C ALA A 90 -15.71 9.80 -11.30
N ARG A 91 -15.94 10.35 -10.10
CA ARG A 91 -17.29 10.61 -9.57
C ARG A 91 -18.18 11.47 -10.51
N PHE A 92 -17.56 12.31 -11.33
CA PHE A 92 -18.24 13.23 -12.25
C PHE A 92 -18.12 12.81 -13.72
N ALA A 93 -17.54 11.65 -14.01
CA ALA A 93 -17.32 11.17 -15.37
C ALA A 93 -18.61 10.80 -16.10
N GLY A 94 -19.65 10.39 -15.37
CA GLY A 94 -20.95 9.98 -15.93
C GLY A 94 -20.83 8.82 -16.91
N SER A 95 -21.84 8.68 -17.77
CA SER A 95 -21.90 7.62 -18.79
C SER A 95 -21.02 7.89 -20.03
N ASN A 96 -20.41 9.07 -20.13
CA ASN A 96 -19.53 9.43 -21.26
C ASN A 96 -18.21 10.04 -20.74
N PRO A 97 -17.33 9.21 -20.16
CA PRO A 97 -16.07 9.66 -19.59
C PRO A 97 -15.16 10.28 -20.66
N LYS A 98 -14.46 11.36 -20.30
CA LYS A 98 -13.45 11.98 -21.16
C LYS A 98 -12.08 11.45 -20.77
N PHE A 99 -11.25 11.20 -21.78
CA PHE A 99 -9.88 10.73 -21.62
C PHE A 99 -8.86 11.79 -22.07
N ASP A 100 -7.63 11.61 -21.66
CA ASP A 100 -6.55 12.55 -22.00
C ASP A 100 -5.91 12.25 -23.37
N GLY A 101 -6.14 11.06 -23.92
CA GLY A 101 -5.55 10.62 -25.19
C GLY A 101 -4.05 10.36 -25.12
N ILE A 102 -3.49 10.23 -23.91
CA ILE A 102 -2.05 10.05 -23.68
C ILE A 102 -1.81 8.63 -23.20
N PRO A 103 -1.04 7.80 -23.96
CA PRO A 103 -0.64 6.48 -23.48
C PRO A 103 0.12 6.56 -22.17
N HIS A 104 -0.16 5.63 -21.27
CA HIS A 104 0.54 5.48 -20.01
C HIS A 104 1.13 4.08 -19.91
N GLU A 105 2.44 4.00 -19.71
CA GLU A 105 3.17 2.74 -19.61
C GLU A 105 4.35 2.85 -18.65
N GLY A 106 4.82 1.71 -18.18
CA GLY A 106 6.00 1.58 -17.34
C GLY A 106 5.96 0.32 -16.50
N PHE A 107 7.12 -0.24 -16.26
CA PHE A 107 7.34 -1.36 -15.34
C PHE A 107 8.79 -1.34 -14.87
N TYR A 108 9.07 -2.08 -13.82
CA TYR A 108 10.43 -2.28 -13.29
C TYR A 108 10.95 -3.64 -13.75
N THR A 109 12.15 -3.67 -14.30
CA THR A 109 12.89 -4.89 -14.57
C THR A 109 13.34 -5.53 -13.25
N GLN A 110 13.59 -6.82 -13.26
CA GLN A 110 14.11 -7.52 -12.06
C GLN A 110 15.43 -6.92 -11.55
N ASP A 111 16.27 -6.41 -12.45
CA ASP A 111 17.53 -5.77 -12.07
C ASP A 111 17.31 -4.40 -11.40
N GLU A 112 16.33 -3.60 -11.87
CA GLU A 112 15.91 -2.37 -11.21
C GLU A 112 15.29 -2.64 -9.83
N ILE A 113 14.48 -3.72 -9.70
CA ILE A 113 13.94 -4.13 -8.40
C ILE A 113 15.07 -4.48 -7.42
N LYS A 114 16.04 -5.29 -7.83
CA LYS A 114 17.21 -5.65 -6.99
C LYS A 114 17.98 -4.42 -6.54
N ASP A 115 18.17 -3.46 -7.43
CA ASP A 115 18.86 -2.20 -7.14
C ASP A 115 18.06 -1.35 -6.14
N ILE A 116 16.75 -1.22 -6.30
CA ILE A 116 15.86 -0.52 -5.36
C ILE A 116 15.85 -1.23 -3.99
N VAL A 117 15.71 -2.54 -3.95
CA VAL A 117 15.68 -3.31 -2.70
C VAL A 117 17.01 -3.21 -1.96
N LYS A 118 18.13 -3.30 -2.67
CA LYS A 118 19.46 -3.06 -2.08
C LYS A 118 19.57 -1.66 -1.50
N TYR A 119 19.14 -0.64 -2.27
CA TYR A 119 19.14 0.76 -1.85
C TYR A 119 18.32 0.99 -0.57
N ALA A 120 17.16 0.34 -0.47
CA ALA A 120 16.30 0.38 0.72
C ALA A 120 16.95 -0.30 1.93
N ASN A 121 17.55 -1.48 1.74
CA ASN A 121 18.22 -2.22 2.80
C ASN A 121 19.40 -1.45 3.40
N GLU A 122 20.16 -0.71 2.59
CA GLU A 122 21.25 0.18 3.06
C GLU A 122 20.71 1.32 3.94
N ARG A 123 19.39 1.57 3.94
CA ARG A 123 18.67 2.57 4.74
C ARG A 123 17.81 1.96 5.84
N PHE A 124 17.94 0.65 6.07
CA PHE A 124 17.14 -0.11 7.03
C PHE A 124 15.62 -0.04 6.74
N VAL A 125 15.24 0.09 5.48
CA VAL A 125 13.87 0.03 4.98
C VAL A 125 13.64 -1.31 4.31
N ASP A 126 12.70 -2.08 4.83
CA ASP A 126 12.27 -3.35 4.27
C ASP A 126 11.19 -3.10 3.21
N VAL A 127 11.38 -3.65 2.01
CA VAL A 127 10.46 -3.47 0.88
C VAL A 127 9.50 -4.65 0.83
N ILE A 128 8.21 -4.37 0.98
CA ILE A 128 7.13 -5.36 0.94
C ILE A 128 6.42 -5.22 -0.41
N PRO A 129 6.53 -6.21 -1.31
CA PRO A 129 5.79 -6.17 -2.57
C PRO A 129 4.31 -6.49 -2.34
N GLU A 130 3.45 -5.83 -3.11
CA GLU A 130 2.05 -6.20 -3.23
C GLU A 130 1.75 -6.64 -4.67
N ILE A 131 1.14 -7.82 -4.78
CA ILE A 131 0.49 -8.33 -5.99
C ILE A 131 -0.96 -8.58 -5.62
N ASP A 132 -1.82 -7.70 -6.07
CA ASP A 132 -3.23 -7.71 -5.68
C ASP A 132 -4.00 -8.86 -6.32
N MET A 133 -4.81 -9.56 -5.52
CA MET A 133 -5.63 -10.71 -5.92
C MET A 133 -6.71 -11.03 -4.86
N PRO A 134 -7.87 -11.61 -5.19
CA PRO A 134 -8.29 -12.00 -6.55
C PRO A 134 -8.93 -10.89 -7.36
N GLY A 135 -9.31 -9.75 -6.74
CA GLY A 135 -9.77 -8.52 -7.38
C GLY A 135 -8.62 -7.66 -7.89
N HIS A 136 -8.91 -6.49 -8.45
CA HIS A 136 -7.92 -5.53 -8.99
C HIS A 136 -6.95 -6.13 -10.01
N THR A 137 -7.43 -7.09 -10.81
CA THR A 137 -6.60 -7.94 -11.67
C THR A 137 -6.85 -7.74 -13.16
N SER A 138 -7.56 -6.68 -13.58
CA SER A 138 -7.87 -6.45 -15.01
C SER A 138 -6.62 -6.38 -15.88
N ALA A 139 -5.51 -5.78 -15.39
CA ALA A 139 -4.26 -5.74 -16.15
C ALA A 139 -3.61 -7.13 -16.32
N LEU A 140 -3.71 -7.99 -15.29
CA LEU A 140 -3.27 -9.37 -15.36
C LEU A 140 -4.13 -10.16 -16.35
N ILE A 141 -5.45 -10.07 -16.24
CA ILE A 141 -6.41 -10.80 -17.09
C ILE A 141 -6.33 -10.33 -18.54
N ALA A 142 -6.07 -9.04 -18.78
CA ALA A 142 -5.80 -8.54 -20.14
C ALA A 142 -4.59 -9.22 -20.78
N ALA A 143 -3.56 -9.56 -19.99
CA ALA A 143 -2.37 -10.24 -20.45
C ALA A 143 -2.54 -11.76 -20.57
N TYR A 144 -3.26 -12.38 -19.65
CA TYR A 144 -3.49 -13.81 -19.53
C TYR A 144 -4.97 -14.09 -19.21
N PRO A 145 -5.86 -14.03 -20.21
CA PRO A 145 -7.31 -14.17 -20.02
C PRO A 145 -7.74 -15.51 -19.39
N GLU A 146 -6.93 -16.55 -19.55
CA GLU A 146 -7.18 -17.90 -19.02
C GLU A 146 -7.29 -17.93 -17.49
N PHE A 147 -6.71 -16.96 -16.78
CA PHE A 147 -6.78 -16.88 -15.31
C PHE A 147 -7.97 -16.05 -14.80
N GLY A 148 -8.63 -15.30 -15.68
CA GLY A 148 -9.84 -14.53 -15.34
C GLY A 148 -11.12 -15.32 -15.48
N THR A 149 -12.16 -14.90 -14.77
CA THR A 149 -13.50 -15.50 -14.86
C THR A 149 -14.31 -14.93 -16.03
N SER A 150 -13.95 -13.76 -16.54
CA SER A 150 -14.65 -13.13 -17.67
C SER A 150 -14.58 -13.97 -18.93
N THR A 151 -15.71 -14.10 -19.62
CA THR A 151 -15.80 -14.71 -20.97
C THR A 151 -15.55 -13.68 -22.08
N GLU A 152 -15.55 -12.40 -21.75
CA GLU A 152 -15.29 -11.31 -22.67
C GLU A 152 -13.82 -10.86 -22.62
N LYS A 153 -13.38 -10.20 -23.69
CA LYS A 153 -12.04 -9.61 -23.72
C LYS A 153 -11.93 -8.53 -22.67
N VAL A 154 -10.94 -8.66 -21.80
CA VAL A 154 -10.58 -7.66 -20.81
C VAL A 154 -9.44 -6.79 -21.35
N ASP A 155 -9.58 -5.48 -21.19
CA ASP A 155 -8.50 -4.52 -21.45
C ASP A 155 -8.01 -3.90 -20.15
N VAL A 156 -6.73 -3.44 -20.12
CA VAL A 156 -6.18 -2.66 -19.01
C VAL A 156 -7.04 -1.43 -18.78
N LYS A 157 -7.49 -1.21 -17.55
CA LYS A 157 -8.45 -0.15 -17.23
C LYS A 157 -7.86 1.25 -17.41
N LYS A 158 -8.70 2.17 -17.87
CA LYS A 158 -8.37 3.58 -18.10
C LYS A 158 -9.06 4.52 -17.14
N ILE A 159 -9.97 4.00 -16.34
CA ILE A 159 -10.79 4.71 -15.35
C ILE A 159 -10.50 4.17 -13.95
N TRP A 160 -10.84 4.97 -12.95
CA TRP A 160 -10.69 4.63 -11.55
C TRP A 160 -11.98 4.03 -10.99
N GLY A 161 -11.84 3.09 -10.08
CA GLY A 161 -12.96 2.44 -9.39
C GLY A 161 -12.73 0.95 -9.19
N VAL A 162 -13.73 0.30 -8.62
CA VAL A 162 -13.74 -1.14 -8.38
C VAL A 162 -14.36 -1.83 -9.60
N HIS A 163 -13.61 -2.68 -10.27
CA HIS A 163 -14.02 -3.41 -11.46
C HIS A 163 -14.50 -4.82 -11.11
N GLU A 164 -15.09 -5.52 -12.07
CA GLU A 164 -15.71 -6.84 -11.84
C GLU A 164 -14.76 -8.00 -12.17
N GLU A 165 -13.67 -7.71 -12.88
CA GLU A 165 -12.70 -8.71 -13.27
C GLU A 165 -12.04 -9.32 -12.03
N ILE A 166 -12.12 -10.65 -11.95
CA ILE A 166 -11.66 -11.43 -10.81
C ILE A 166 -10.98 -12.72 -11.29
N LEU A 167 -9.95 -13.15 -10.58
CA LEU A 167 -9.25 -14.40 -10.88
C LEU A 167 -10.10 -15.62 -10.56
N LYS A 168 -9.94 -16.68 -11.37
CA LYS A 168 -10.51 -18.00 -11.09
C LYS A 168 -9.77 -18.68 -9.95
N PRO A 169 -10.45 -19.29 -8.98
CA PRO A 169 -9.82 -20.08 -7.91
C PRO A 169 -9.47 -21.51 -8.36
N THR A 170 -8.78 -21.67 -9.49
CA THR A 170 -8.41 -22.95 -10.08
C THR A 170 -6.96 -23.32 -9.81
N ASP A 171 -6.61 -24.61 -9.91
CA ASP A 171 -5.24 -25.10 -9.71
C ASP A 171 -4.25 -24.46 -10.68
N ASP A 172 -4.67 -24.18 -11.92
CA ASP A 172 -3.82 -23.49 -12.90
C ASP A 172 -3.52 -22.04 -12.46
N THR A 173 -4.50 -21.34 -11.90
CA THR A 173 -4.30 -20.00 -11.33
C THR A 173 -3.36 -20.06 -10.13
N PHE A 174 -3.53 -21.02 -9.23
CA PHE A 174 -2.62 -21.17 -8.08
C PHE A 174 -1.21 -21.55 -8.51
N LYS A 175 -1.06 -22.35 -9.56
CA LYS A 175 0.26 -22.63 -10.15
C LYS A 175 0.91 -21.40 -10.75
N PHE A 176 0.14 -20.56 -11.44
CA PHE A 176 0.58 -19.26 -11.94
C PHE A 176 1.05 -18.34 -10.80
N ILE A 177 0.28 -18.25 -9.71
CA ILE A 177 0.62 -17.45 -8.52
C ILE A 177 1.91 -18.00 -7.87
N GLU A 178 2.03 -19.32 -7.74
CA GLU A 178 3.25 -19.95 -7.20
C GLU A 178 4.49 -19.58 -8.04
N ASP A 179 4.38 -19.63 -9.35
CA ASP A 179 5.47 -19.25 -10.26
C ASP A 179 5.89 -17.78 -10.07
N ILE A 180 4.93 -16.87 -9.89
CA ILE A 180 5.21 -15.46 -9.56
C ILE A 180 5.92 -15.35 -8.21
N VAL A 181 5.41 -16.02 -7.16
CA VAL A 181 6.01 -16.00 -5.83
C VAL A 181 7.45 -16.52 -5.87
N LEU A 182 7.73 -17.59 -6.66
CA LEU A 182 9.07 -18.15 -6.82
C LEU A 182 10.07 -17.15 -7.45
N GLU A 183 9.64 -16.35 -8.42
CA GLU A 183 10.50 -15.28 -8.96
C GLU A 183 10.67 -14.11 -7.98
N LEU A 184 9.59 -13.69 -7.34
CA LEU A 184 9.61 -12.51 -6.46
C LEU A 184 10.34 -12.74 -5.14
N LYS A 185 10.33 -13.97 -4.59
CA LYS A 185 11.07 -14.27 -3.35
C LYS A 185 12.58 -14.05 -3.46
N GLU A 186 13.14 -14.20 -4.67
CA GLU A 186 14.56 -13.95 -4.93
C GLU A 186 14.88 -12.44 -5.06
N LEU A 187 13.86 -11.61 -5.34
CA LEU A 187 14.01 -10.17 -5.49
C LEU A 187 13.78 -9.43 -4.16
N PHE A 188 12.84 -9.93 -3.35
CA PHE A 188 12.41 -9.29 -2.11
C PHE A 188 12.80 -10.14 -0.89
N PRO A 189 13.85 -9.78 -0.15
CA PRO A 189 14.27 -10.49 1.05
C PRO A 189 13.30 -10.34 2.22
N SER A 190 12.33 -9.41 2.15
CA SER A 190 11.29 -9.27 3.16
C SER A 190 10.61 -10.60 3.47
N SER A 191 10.36 -10.86 4.75
CA SER A 191 9.54 -12.00 5.17
C SER A 191 8.05 -11.78 4.92
N TYR A 192 7.63 -10.60 4.47
CA TYR A 192 6.25 -10.26 4.20
C TYR A 192 5.98 -10.17 2.71
N PHE A 193 4.76 -10.54 2.32
CA PHE A 193 4.23 -10.40 0.98
C PHE A 193 2.76 -9.97 1.09
N HIS A 194 2.40 -8.87 0.45
CA HIS A 194 1.03 -8.37 0.46
C HIS A 194 0.28 -8.89 -0.76
N VAL A 195 -0.93 -9.39 -0.55
CA VAL A 195 -1.74 -10.02 -1.60
C VAL A 195 -2.98 -9.21 -1.98
N GLY A 196 -3.13 -8.01 -1.42
CA GLY A 196 -4.35 -7.22 -1.59
C GLY A 196 -5.53 -7.86 -0.87
N GLY A 197 -6.47 -8.38 -1.62
CA GLY A 197 -7.68 -9.06 -1.13
C GLY A 197 -8.88 -8.15 -0.98
N ASP A 198 -8.72 -6.85 -1.27
CA ASP A 198 -9.73 -5.82 -1.15
C ASP A 198 -10.68 -5.78 -2.34
N GLU A 199 -11.87 -5.26 -2.07
CA GLU A 199 -12.88 -4.85 -3.05
C GLU A 199 -13.20 -5.88 -4.16
N ALA A 200 -12.89 -7.17 -3.95
CA ALA A 200 -13.14 -8.23 -4.93
C ALA A 200 -14.65 -8.43 -5.16
N LYS A 201 -15.13 -8.02 -6.33
CA LYS A 201 -16.54 -8.23 -6.72
C LYS A 201 -16.77 -9.66 -7.17
N LYS A 202 -17.68 -10.36 -6.51
CA LYS A 202 -17.96 -11.79 -6.73
C LYS A 202 -18.93 -12.05 -7.86
N ILE A 203 -19.51 -11.02 -8.50
CA ILE A 203 -20.55 -11.17 -9.54
C ILE A 203 -20.15 -12.12 -10.70
N GLN A 204 -18.87 -12.15 -11.06
CA GLN A 204 -18.38 -13.08 -12.08
C GLN A 204 -18.31 -14.52 -11.55
N TRP A 205 -17.99 -14.72 -10.27
CA TRP A 205 -18.05 -16.04 -9.63
C TRP A 205 -19.48 -16.53 -9.51
N GLU A 206 -20.42 -15.69 -9.06
CA GLU A 206 -21.85 -15.99 -8.94
C GLU A 206 -22.47 -16.45 -10.28
N ASN A 207 -22.04 -15.83 -11.38
CA ASN A 207 -22.60 -16.10 -12.71
C ASN A 207 -21.81 -17.16 -13.53
N SER A 208 -20.74 -17.74 -12.99
CA SER A 208 -19.92 -18.74 -13.68
C SER A 208 -20.32 -20.16 -13.30
N GLU A 209 -20.85 -20.94 -14.25
CA GLU A 209 -21.16 -22.37 -14.02
C GLU A 209 -19.93 -23.17 -13.58
N GLU A 210 -18.74 -22.83 -14.09
CA GLU A 210 -17.46 -23.44 -13.72
C GLU A 210 -17.17 -23.21 -12.22
N ILE A 211 -17.32 -21.96 -11.76
CA ILE A 211 -17.02 -21.58 -10.38
C ILE A 211 -18.09 -22.11 -9.42
N GLN A 212 -19.38 -22.05 -9.79
CA GLN A 212 -20.45 -22.60 -8.98
C GLN A 212 -20.32 -24.12 -8.81
N LYS A 213 -19.86 -24.83 -9.83
CA LYS A 213 -19.52 -26.25 -9.71
C LYS A 213 -18.34 -26.48 -8.79
N LEU A 214 -17.28 -25.68 -8.90
CA LEU A 214 -16.13 -25.76 -8.01
C LEU A 214 -16.55 -25.53 -6.55
N MET A 215 -17.41 -24.55 -6.28
CA MET A 215 -17.94 -24.28 -4.94
C MET A 215 -18.70 -25.49 -4.40
N ALA A 216 -19.55 -26.11 -5.23
CA ALA A 216 -20.26 -27.32 -4.84
C ALA A 216 -19.30 -28.50 -4.54
N ASP A 217 -18.27 -28.70 -5.36
CA ASP A 217 -17.26 -29.75 -5.17
C ASP A 217 -16.40 -29.51 -3.88
N LEU A 218 -16.25 -28.24 -3.47
CA LEU A 218 -15.54 -27.83 -2.22
C LEU A 218 -16.47 -27.69 -1.01
N GLU A 219 -17.76 -27.94 -1.15
CA GLU A 219 -18.78 -27.73 -0.11
C GLU A 219 -18.82 -26.28 0.42
N ILE A 220 -18.57 -25.30 -0.47
CA ILE A 220 -18.63 -23.87 -0.18
C ILE A 220 -19.97 -23.31 -0.69
N GLU A 221 -20.71 -22.62 0.20
CA GLU A 221 -22.03 -22.06 -0.12
C GLU A 221 -21.99 -20.57 -0.49
N GLU A 222 -21.02 -19.79 0.05
CA GLU A 222 -20.96 -18.35 -0.11
C GLU A 222 -19.66 -17.94 -0.80
N GLU A 223 -19.69 -16.97 -1.71
CA GLU A 223 -18.54 -16.49 -2.45
C GLU A 223 -17.48 -15.80 -1.55
N ASP A 224 -17.87 -15.26 -0.39
CA ASP A 224 -16.92 -14.76 0.60
C ASP A 224 -16.08 -15.89 1.18
N SER A 225 -16.67 -17.06 1.39
CA SER A 225 -15.95 -18.28 1.80
C SER A 225 -15.05 -18.80 0.68
N LEU A 226 -15.44 -18.62 -0.59
CA LEU A 226 -14.57 -18.92 -1.74
C LEU A 226 -13.38 -17.97 -1.79
N GLN A 227 -13.54 -16.69 -1.46
CA GLN A 227 -12.41 -15.77 -1.33
C GLN A 227 -11.49 -16.19 -0.19
N SER A 228 -12.03 -16.60 0.95
CA SER A 228 -11.23 -17.14 2.07
C SER A 228 -10.45 -18.39 1.64
N TYR A 229 -11.07 -19.30 0.88
CA TYR A 229 -10.37 -20.45 0.28
C TYR A 229 -9.25 -20.00 -0.65
N PHE A 230 -9.50 -19.04 -1.53
CA PHE A 230 -8.49 -18.47 -2.43
C PHE A 230 -7.28 -17.93 -1.64
N ILE A 231 -7.54 -17.07 -0.67
CA ILE A 231 -6.50 -16.48 0.20
C ILE A 231 -5.75 -17.57 0.98
N GLY A 232 -6.45 -18.60 1.48
CA GLY A 232 -5.82 -19.74 2.17
C GLY A 232 -4.88 -20.54 1.28
N ARG A 233 -5.24 -20.75 0.00
CA ARG A 233 -4.36 -21.39 -0.99
C ARG A 233 -3.11 -20.54 -1.27
N VAL A 234 -3.26 -19.21 -1.38
CA VAL A 234 -2.15 -18.28 -1.57
C VAL A 234 -1.27 -18.20 -0.32
N GLU A 235 -1.87 -18.17 0.88
CA GLU A 235 -1.14 -18.19 2.15
C GLU A 235 -0.26 -19.44 2.26
N LYS A 236 -0.78 -20.60 1.87
CA LYS A 236 -0.01 -21.85 1.84
C LYS A 236 1.18 -21.76 0.89
N ILE A 237 1.00 -21.23 -0.33
CA ILE A 237 2.09 -21.02 -1.30
C ILE A 237 3.16 -20.10 -0.70
N LEU A 238 2.75 -18.99 -0.07
CA LEU A 238 3.66 -18.04 0.55
C LEU A 238 4.42 -18.66 1.72
N SER A 239 3.75 -19.38 2.62
CA SER A 239 4.36 -19.99 3.80
C SER A 239 5.38 -21.08 3.42
N GLU A 240 5.07 -21.91 2.43
CA GLU A 240 5.99 -22.90 1.86
C GLU A 240 7.24 -22.25 1.23
N ASN A 241 7.15 -20.97 0.84
CA ASN A 241 8.25 -20.16 0.33
C ASN A 241 8.88 -19.22 1.37
N GLY A 242 8.56 -19.41 2.66
CA GLY A 242 9.14 -18.65 3.77
C GLY A 242 8.62 -17.21 3.89
N LYS A 243 7.46 -16.91 3.29
CA LYS A 243 6.82 -15.60 3.33
C LYS A 243 5.57 -15.63 4.21
N LYS A 244 5.25 -14.50 4.82
CA LYS A 244 4.02 -14.27 5.58
C LYS A 244 3.09 -13.40 4.77
N LEU A 245 1.85 -13.86 4.65
CA LEU A 245 0.79 -13.11 3.96
C LEU A 245 0.38 -11.88 4.76
N ILE A 246 0.31 -10.74 4.10
CA ILE A 246 -0.44 -9.55 4.53
C ILE A 246 -1.58 -9.36 3.53
N GLY A 247 -2.78 -9.00 3.99
CA GLY A 247 -3.88 -8.59 3.12
C GLY A 247 -4.70 -7.49 3.76
N TRP A 248 -5.44 -6.76 2.94
CA TRP A 248 -6.42 -5.79 3.41
C TRP A 248 -7.51 -6.48 4.23
N ASP A 249 -8.27 -5.75 5.02
CA ASP A 249 -9.14 -6.36 6.03
C ASP A 249 -10.35 -7.14 5.48
N GLU A 250 -10.59 -7.13 4.16
CA GLU A 250 -11.54 -8.03 3.50
C GLU A 250 -11.14 -9.51 3.56
N ILE A 251 -9.86 -9.83 3.77
CA ILE A 251 -9.42 -11.24 3.94
C ILE A 251 -10.02 -11.92 5.18
N ILE A 252 -10.70 -11.15 6.04
CA ILE A 252 -11.45 -11.68 7.20
C ILE A 252 -12.79 -12.28 6.76
N GLU A 253 -13.36 -11.77 5.65
CA GLU A 253 -14.66 -12.17 5.13
C GLU A 253 -14.62 -13.66 4.70
N GLY A 254 -15.63 -14.42 5.06
CA GLY A 254 -15.66 -15.87 4.81
C GLY A 254 -14.71 -16.72 5.66
N GLY A 255 -13.89 -16.12 6.52
CA GLY A 255 -12.99 -16.82 7.46
C GLY A 255 -11.55 -16.31 7.41
N LEU A 256 -10.95 -16.03 8.56
CA LEU A 256 -9.58 -15.55 8.68
C LEU A 256 -8.59 -16.72 8.76
N ASN A 257 -7.61 -16.77 7.88
CA ASN A 257 -6.54 -17.74 7.90
C ASN A 257 -5.60 -17.51 9.11
N GLU A 258 -5.16 -18.58 9.77
CA GLU A 258 -4.47 -18.55 11.07
C GLU A 258 -3.21 -17.70 11.10
N ASN A 259 -2.41 -17.70 10.02
CA ASN A 259 -1.13 -17.00 9.98
C ASN A 259 -1.17 -15.68 9.20
N ALA A 260 -2.32 -15.31 8.64
CA ALA A 260 -2.48 -14.08 7.88
C ALA A 260 -2.34 -12.86 8.79
N ILE A 261 -1.70 -11.81 8.26
CA ILE A 261 -1.61 -10.51 8.89
C ILE A 261 -2.64 -9.60 8.23
N VAL A 262 -3.51 -9.00 9.03
CA VAL A 262 -4.57 -8.13 8.53
C VAL A 262 -4.10 -6.68 8.48
N MET A 263 -4.22 -6.02 7.33
CA MET A 263 -4.04 -4.58 7.21
C MET A 263 -5.41 -3.89 7.22
N SER A 264 -5.74 -3.26 8.36
CA SER A 264 -7.05 -2.67 8.62
C SER A 264 -7.16 -1.27 8.03
N TRP A 265 -7.93 -1.11 6.93
CA TRP A 265 -8.07 0.15 6.20
C TRP A 265 -9.49 0.74 6.24
N ARG A 266 -10.54 -0.08 6.28
CA ARG A 266 -11.94 0.37 6.35
C ARG A 266 -12.31 1.00 7.70
N GLY A 267 -11.39 0.96 8.65
CA GLY A 267 -11.52 1.50 10.00
C GLY A 267 -10.58 0.77 10.95
N GLU A 268 -10.98 0.64 12.21
CA GLU A 268 -10.21 -0.09 13.23
C GLU A 268 -10.73 -1.52 13.46
N GLU A 269 -11.93 -1.83 12.97
CA GLU A 269 -12.65 -3.08 13.26
C GLU A 269 -11.89 -4.31 12.75
N GLY A 270 -11.36 -4.26 11.52
CA GLY A 270 -10.54 -5.37 10.97
C GLY A 270 -9.34 -5.71 11.86
N GLY A 271 -8.64 -4.69 12.36
CA GLY A 271 -7.54 -4.86 13.30
C GLY A 271 -7.96 -5.41 14.65
N ILE A 272 -9.12 -5.00 15.15
CA ILE A 272 -9.70 -5.52 16.40
C ILE A 272 -10.07 -7.01 16.26
N ILE A 273 -10.74 -7.38 15.17
CA ILE A 273 -11.13 -8.77 14.88
C ILE A 273 -9.88 -9.65 14.78
N ALA A 274 -8.88 -9.22 14.01
CA ALA A 274 -7.62 -9.96 13.86
C ALA A 274 -6.91 -10.15 15.20
N ALA A 275 -6.75 -9.08 16.00
CA ALA A 275 -6.08 -9.14 17.30
C ALA A 275 -6.79 -10.09 18.28
N LYS A 276 -8.12 -10.08 18.32
CA LYS A 276 -8.93 -10.97 19.14
C LYS A 276 -8.87 -12.42 18.68
N ALA A 277 -8.74 -12.66 17.38
CA ALA A 277 -8.53 -13.99 16.81
C ALA A 277 -7.10 -14.53 17.03
N GLY A 278 -6.17 -13.69 17.54
CA GLY A 278 -4.78 -14.06 17.75
C GLY A 278 -3.85 -13.75 16.57
N ASN A 279 -4.37 -13.18 15.49
CA ASN A 279 -3.61 -12.75 14.33
C ASN A 279 -2.91 -11.40 14.59
N GLN A 280 -1.84 -11.12 13.84
CA GLN A 280 -1.21 -9.82 13.83
C GLN A 280 -2.01 -8.84 12.96
N ALA A 281 -1.98 -7.55 13.32
CA ALA A 281 -2.63 -6.51 12.54
C ALA A 281 -1.74 -5.28 12.35
N ILE A 282 -1.88 -4.65 11.17
CA ILE A 282 -1.27 -3.36 10.82
C ILE A 282 -2.42 -2.37 10.62
N MET A 283 -2.35 -1.22 11.29
CA MET A 283 -3.42 -0.24 11.24
C MET A 283 -3.16 0.78 10.12
N SER A 284 -4.12 0.91 9.22
CA SER A 284 -4.04 1.83 8.07
C SER A 284 -5.40 2.50 7.75
N PRO A 285 -6.19 2.93 8.78
CA PRO A 285 -7.56 3.35 8.54
C PRO A 285 -7.65 4.58 7.64
N ASN A 286 -8.50 4.49 6.62
CA ASN A 286 -8.71 5.54 5.61
C ASN A 286 -9.11 6.88 6.23
N SER A 287 -9.75 6.85 7.38
CA SER A 287 -10.12 8.05 8.12
C SER A 287 -8.92 8.92 8.54
N HIS A 288 -7.73 8.32 8.77
CA HIS A 288 -6.56 9.01 9.33
C HIS A 288 -5.29 8.86 8.48
N LEU A 289 -5.13 7.75 7.72
CA LEU A 289 -3.85 7.35 7.15
C LEU A 289 -3.85 7.26 5.62
N TYR A 290 -4.91 7.70 4.94
CA TYR A 290 -4.96 7.83 3.49
C TYR A 290 -4.46 9.22 3.08
N PHE A 291 -3.27 9.27 2.53
CA PHE A 291 -2.58 10.51 2.15
C PHE A 291 -2.87 10.95 0.71
N ASP A 292 -3.68 10.23 -0.01
CA ASP A 292 -4.34 10.63 -1.26
C ASP A 292 -5.59 11.51 -1.02
N TYR A 293 -6.07 11.62 0.25
CA TYR A 293 -7.17 12.49 0.64
C TYR A 293 -6.74 13.96 0.76
N TYR A 294 -7.72 14.88 0.64
CA TYR A 294 -7.50 16.31 0.80
C TYR A 294 -6.87 16.67 2.15
N GLN A 295 -5.87 17.54 2.13
CA GLN A 295 -5.19 18.04 3.33
C GLN A 295 -5.85 19.30 3.90
N ALA A 296 -6.57 20.09 3.05
CA ALA A 296 -7.36 21.24 3.45
C ALA A 296 -8.69 21.26 2.72
N LYS A 297 -9.64 22.06 3.23
CA LYS A 297 -10.99 22.18 2.66
C LYS A 297 -11.02 22.97 1.35
N THR A 298 -10.02 23.79 1.11
CA THR A 298 -9.92 24.65 -0.08
C THR A 298 -8.46 24.82 -0.51
N GLY A 299 -8.25 25.16 -1.79
CA GLY A 299 -6.92 25.46 -2.32
C GLY A 299 -6.02 24.24 -2.61
N GLU A 300 -6.59 23.04 -2.52
CA GLU A 300 -5.85 21.81 -2.80
C GLU A 300 -5.97 21.39 -4.27
N PRO A 301 -4.94 20.75 -4.83
CA PRO A 301 -5.06 20.10 -6.12
C PRO A 301 -6.07 18.93 -6.02
N ILE A 302 -6.61 18.52 -7.19
CA ILE A 302 -7.57 17.40 -7.26
C ILE A 302 -7.05 16.18 -6.52
N ALA A 303 -7.90 15.57 -5.69
CA ALA A 303 -7.64 14.34 -4.93
C ALA A 303 -8.87 13.42 -5.03
N ILE A 304 -8.76 12.17 -4.61
CA ILE A 304 -9.85 11.19 -4.72
C ILE A 304 -11.10 11.60 -3.91
N GLY A 305 -10.90 12.34 -2.83
CA GLY A 305 -11.95 12.74 -1.90
C GLY A 305 -11.43 12.73 -0.47
N GLY A 306 -12.32 12.52 0.49
CA GLY A 306 -11.97 12.42 1.90
C GLY A 306 -11.33 13.71 2.47
N PHE A 307 -10.97 13.67 3.75
CA PHE A 307 -10.31 14.79 4.40
C PHE A 307 -9.41 14.29 5.54
N THR A 308 -8.11 14.41 5.35
CA THR A 308 -7.09 13.93 6.30
C THR A 308 -6.05 15.03 6.53
N PRO A 309 -6.38 16.06 7.35
CA PRO A 309 -5.44 17.12 7.69
C PRO A 309 -4.38 16.63 8.68
N LEU A 310 -3.31 17.42 8.83
CA LEU A 310 -2.13 17.08 9.63
C LEU A 310 -2.44 16.73 11.09
N ASP A 311 -3.31 17.51 11.74
CA ASP A 311 -3.75 17.31 13.12
C ASP A 311 -4.51 16.00 13.31
N LYS A 312 -5.32 15.61 12.31
CA LYS A 312 -6.04 14.35 12.31
C LYS A 312 -5.10 13.16 12.26
N VAL A 313 -4.07 13.19 11.41
CA VAL A 313 -3.03 12.16 11.37
C VAL A 313 -2.30 12.07 12.71
N TYR A 314 -1.90 13.21 13.28
CA TYR A 314 -1.18 13.24 14.54
C TYR A 314 -2.02 12.74 15.73
N SER A 315 -3.34 12.94 15.69
CA SER A 315 -4.26 12.49 16.76
C SER A 315 -4.48 10.98 16.78
N TYR A 316 -4.10 10.28 15.71
CA TYR A 316 -4.34 8.85 15.59
C TYR A 316 -3.62 8.04 16.67
N GLU A 317 -4.27 6.98 17.14
CA GLU A 317 -3.74 6.00 18.09
C GLU A 317 -3.80 4.61 17.47
N PRO A 318 -2.64 4.01 17.09
CA PRO A 318 -2.64 2.72 16.41
C PRO A 318 -3.19 1.54 17.21
N VAL A 319 -3.18 1.61 18.54
CA VAL A 319 -3.80 0.56 19.37
C VAL A 319 -5.26 0.93 19.63
N PRO A 320 -6.23 0.23 19.05
CA PRO A 320 -7.65 0.47 19.27
C PRO A 320 -8.05 0.34 20.74
N LYS A 321 -9.08 1.06 21.13
CA LYS A 321 -9.65 0.93 22.48
C LYS A 321 -10.34 -0.41 22.64
N GLY A 322 -10.33 -0.95 23.85
CA GLY A 322 -11.06 -2.18 24.20
C GLY A 322 -10.30 -3.47 23.95
N LEU A 323 -9.07 -3.41 23.45
CA LEU A 323 -8.17 -4.55 23.40
C LEU A 323 -7.50 -4.75 24.77
N ASP A 324 -7.37 -6.00 25.20
CA ASP A 324 -6.56 -6.36 26.36
C ASP A 324 -5.04 -6.25 26.01
N ILE A 325 -4.17 -6.53 26.99
CA ILE A 325 -2.72 -6.38 26.81
C ILE A 325 -2.15 -7.38 25.79
N ASN A 326 -2.71 -8.59 25.70
CA ASN A 326 -2.25 -9.61 24.76
C ASN A 326 -2.75 -9.28 23.35
N GLU A 327 -4.01 -8.91 23.20
CA GLU A 327 -4.62 -8.45 21.97
C GLU A 327 -3.91 -7.20 21.45
N ALA A 328 -3.66 -6.19 22.29
CA ALA A 328 -2.93 -4.98 21.94
C ALA A 328 -1.49 -5.27 21.45
N SER A 329 -0.85 -6.33 21.95
CA SER A 329 0.47 -6.76 21.51
C SER A 329 0.49 -7.31 20.08
N ARG A 330 -0.66 -7.66 19.52
CA ARG A 330 -0.84 -8.11 18.13
C ARG A 330 -0.82 -6.95 17.13
N ILE A 331 -1.02 -5.72 17.58
CA ILE A 331 -0.92 -4.53 16.73
C ILE A 331 0.57 -4.24 16.45
N MET A 332 1.00 -4.52 15.23
CA MET A 332 2.40 -4.37 14.81
C MET A 332 2.82 -2.90 14.67
N GLY A 333 1.88 -2.03 14.34
CA GLY A 333 2.08 -0.61 14.09
C GLY A 333 1.08 -0.03 13.09
N ALA A 334 1.52 0.99 12.35
CA ALA A 334 0.64 1.65 11.38
C ALA A 334 1.37 2.03 10.10
N GLN A 335 0.57 2.26 9.04
CA GLN A 335 1.02 2.62 7.71
C GLN A 335 0.19 3.76 7.13
N GLY A 336 0.85 4.71 6.45
CA GLY A 336 0.21 5.71 5.63
C GLY A 336 0.18 5.27 4.16
N ASN A 337 -0.93 5.50 3.47
CA ASN A 337 -1.14 5.07 2.09
C ASN A 337 -1.18 6.26 1.13
N VAL A 338 -0.53 6.10 -0.03
CA VAL A 338 -0.53 7.06 -1.13
C VAL A 338 -1.02 6.35 -2.39
N TRP A 339 -2.33 6.36 -2.60
CA TRP A 339 -2.97 5.91 -3.83
C TRP A 339 -2.82 6.96 -4.92
N THR A 340 -2.58 6.55 -6.17
CA THR A 340 -2.11 7.48 -7.20
C THR A 340 -3.08 7.76 -8.34
N GLU A 341 -4.36 7.43 -8.21
CA GLU A 341 -5.40 7.75 -9.23
C GLU A 341 -5.37 9.23 -9.63
N TYR A 342 -5.15 10.11 -8.67
CA TYR A 342 -5.08 11.56 -8.89
C TYR A 342 -3.69 12.14 -8.61
N ILE A 343 -2.68 11.30 -8.40
CA ILE A 343 -1.30 11.70 -8.09
C ILE A 343 -0.39 11.25 -9.24
N LYS A 344 -0.28 12.10 -10.27
CA LYS A 344 0.36 11.76 -11.54
C LYS A 344 1.88 11.92 -11.55
N THR A 345 2.45 12.65 -10.59
CA THR A 345 3.87 13.03 -10.62
C THR A 345 4.57 12.81 -9.28
N PRO A 346 5.89 12.58 -9.30
CA PRO A 346 6.74 12.53 -8.12
C PRO A 346 6.54 13.68 -7.13
N GLU A 347 6.50 14.91 -7.64
CA GLU A 347 6.33 16.12 -6.82
C GLU A 347 4.99 16.11 -6.07
N LYS A 348 3.95 15.56 -6.73
CA LYS A 348 2.64 15.45 -6.07
C LYS A 348 2.62 14.35 -5.02
N VAL A 349 3.35 13.25 -5.19
CA VAL A 349 3.53 12.23 -4.14
C VAL A 349 4.17 12.86 -2.91
N GLU A 350 5.25 13.63 -3.07
CA GLU A 350 5.89 14.32 -1.95
C GLU A 350 4.96 15.31 -1.26
N TYR A 351 4.24 16.14 -2.05
CA TYR A 351 3.27 17.11 -1.54
C TYR A 351 2.15 16.46 -0.72
N MET A 352 1.63 15.33 -1.19
CA MET A 352 0.56 14.61 -0.52
C MET A 352 1.07 13.82 0.70
N SER A 353 2.31 13.36 0.68
CA SER A 353 2.91 12.59 1.78
C SER A 353 3.37 13.48 2.94
N VAL A 354 4.05 14.61 2.66
CA VAL A 354 4.73 15.43 3.69
C VAL A 354 3.97 16.75 3.85
N PRO A 355 3.61 17.15 5.09
CA PRO A 355 4.15 16.72 6.39
C PRO A 355 3.36 15.62 7.11
N ARG A 356 2.33 14.99 6.49
CA ARG A 356 1.54 13.96 7.17
C ARG A 356 2.36 12.72 7.54
N MET A 357 3.32 12.32 6.70
CA MET A 357 4.32 11.29 7.05
C MET A 357 5.13 11.69 8.29
N THR A 358 5.49 12.97 8.43
CA THR A 358 6.20 13.46 9.64
C THR A 358 5.33 13.31 10.89
N ALA A 359 4.03 13.57 10.79
CA ALA A 359 3.10 13.36 11.90
C ALA A 359 2.96 11.87 12.24
N LEU A 360 2.76 11.02 11.22
CA LEU A 360 2.67 9.57 11.42
C LEU A 360 3.95 9.00 12.02
N SER A 361 5.12 9.48 11.60
CA SER A 361 6.39 9.00 12.14
C SER A 361 6.50 9.21 13.65
N GLU A 362 6.04 10.34 14.18
CA GLU A 362 6.01 10.57 15.62
C GLU A 362 4.92 9.71 16.31
N VAL A 363 3.78 9.48 15.67
CA VAL A 363 2.72 8.61 16.18
C VAL A 363 3.22 7.18 16.39
N VAL A 364 3.97 6.63 15.46
CA VAL A 364 4.45 5.24 15.53
C VAL A 364 5.78 5.09 16.29
N TRP A 365 6.50 6.19 16.52
CA TRP A 365 7.74 6.20 17.29
C TRP A 365 7.52 6.47 18.76
N SER A 366 6.74 7.50 19.09
CA SER A 366 6.64 8.04 20.45
C SER A 366 5.50 7.43 21.25
N LYS A 367 5.72 7.27 22.55
CA LYS A 367 4.64 6.87 23.48
C LYS A 367 3.53 7.92 23.47
N ARG A 368 2.26 7.50 23.44
CA ARG A 368 1.10 8.40 23.38
C ARG A 368 1.13 9.53 24.42
N LYS A 369 1.55 9.22 25.65
CA LYS A 369 1.55 10.16 26.79
C LYS A 369 2.49 11.36 26.63
N VAL A 370 3.48 11.26 25.71
CA VAL A 370 4.45 12.34 25.47
C VAL A 370 4.17 13.11 24.18
N ARG A 371 3.13 12.72 23.42
CA ARG A 371 2.75 13.41 22.19
C ARG A 371 1.93 14.65 22.51
N ASP A 372 2.35 15.79 21.97
CA ASP A 372 1.68 17.07 22.03
C ASP A 372 1.74 17.75 20.67
N PHE A 373 0.58 18.08 20.09
CA PHE A 373 0.50 18.63 18.74
C PHE A 373 1.10 20.03 18.64
N SER A 374 0.99 20.86 19.69
CA SER A 374 1.58 22.20 19.70
C SER A 374 3.12 22.13 19.67
N GLU A 375 3.68 21.26 20.50
CA GLU A 375 5.13 21.01 20.52
C GLU A 375 5.60 20.32 19.22
N PHE A 376 4.79 19.40 18.65
CA PHE A 376 5.08 18.81 17.35
C PHE A 376 5.17 19.90 16.26
N LYS A 377 4.25 20.86 16.22
CA LYS A 377 4.31 21.97 15.24
C LYS A 377 5.61 22.79 15.37
N LYS A 378 6.10 23.02 16.59
CA LYS A 378 7.37 23.71 16.79
C LYS A 378 8.55 22.92 16.22
N ARG A 379 8.59 21.61 16.48
CA ARG A 379 9.63 20.72 15.90
C ARG A 379 9.52 20.64 14.38
N LEU A 380 8.32 20.55 13.85
CA LEU A 380 8.06 20.51 12.41
C LEU A 380 8.53 21.81 11.73
N ASN A 381 8.32 22.97 12.37
CA ASN A 381 8.83 24.26 11.90
C ASN A 381 10.36 24.30 11.80
N PHE A 382 11.05 23.62 12.72
CA PHE A 382 12.49 23.46 12.64
C PHE A 382 12.87 22.42 11.56
N TYR A 383 12.15 21.30 11.49
CA TYR A 383 12.42 20.22 10.56
C TYR A 383 12.27 20.63 9.09
N ARG A 384 11.45 21.64 8.79
CA ARG A 384 11.31 22.16 7.40
C ARG A 384 12.64 22.59 6.78
N PHE A 385 13.62 23.04 7.57
CA PHE A 385 14.96 23.39 7.06
C PHE A 385 15.65 22.18 6.42
N PHE A 386 15.43 21.00 6.96
CA PHE A 386 15.92 19.75 6.38
C PHE A 386 15.13 19.40 5.13
N LEU A 387 13.82 19.54 5.15
CA LEU A 387 12.96 19.32 3.97
C LEU A 387 13.33 20.25 2.82
N ASP A 388 13.57 21.53 3.11
CA ASP A 388 14.00 22.53 2.12
C ASP A 388 15.42 22.21 1.59
N LYS A 389 16.35 21.81 2.46
CA LYS A 389 17.71 21.40 2.09
C LYS A 389 17.70 20.19 1.17
N GLU A 390 16.89 19.20 1.50
CA GLU A 390 16.69 17.98 0.69
C GLU A 390 15.74 18.21 -0.50
N LYS A 391 15.25 19.44 -0.70
CA LYS A 391 14.36 19.85 -1.79
C LYS A 391 13.08 18.99 -1.86
N VAL A 392 12.53 18.60 -0.71
CA VAL A 392 11.26 17.87 -0.66
C VAL A 392 10.11 18.83 -0.99
N ASN A 393 9.25 18.44 -1.92
CA ASN A 393 8.07 19.23 -2.28
C ASN A 393 6.93 19.01 -1.27
N TYR A 394 7.11 19.47 -0.03
CA TYR A 394 6.11 19.31 1.01
C TYR A 394 5.05 20.42 1.02
N ARG A 395 3.87 20.15 1.61
CA ARG A 395 2.81 21.13 1.79
C ARG A 395 3.20 22.18 2.85
N LYS A 396 3.40 23.45 2.41
CA LYS A 396 3.98 24.51 3.26
C LYS A 396 2.97 25.20 4.19
N THR A 397 1.68 25.17 3.85
CA THR A 397 0.63 25.95 4.55
C THR A 397 0.34 25.51 5.98
N ASP A 398 0.67 24.27 6.35
CA ASP A 398 0.48 23.76 7.71
C ASP A 398 1.47 24.37 8.73
N LEU A 399 2.46 25.09 8.24
CA LEU A 399 3.60 25.60 9.02
C LEU A 399 3.56 27.12 9.21
N SER A 400 2.57 27.79 8.63
CA SER A 400 2.50 29.27 8.55
C SER A 400 1.64 29.93 9.63
N LYS A 401 1.16 29.19 10.65
CA LYS A 401 0.35 29.75 11.75
C LYS A 401 0.80 29.28 13.12
#